data_424020042dd8e39d152b1fa289c27b8f
#
_entry.id   424020042dd8e39d152b1fa289c27b8f
#
_cell.length_a   1.000
_cell.length_b   1.000
_cell.length_c   1.000
_cell.angle_alpha   90.00
_cell.angle_beta   90.00
_cell.angle_gamma   90.00
#
_symmetry.space_group_name_H-M   'P 1'
#
loop_
_entity.id
_entity.type
_entity.pdbx_description
1 polymer ?
#
loop_
_entity_poly.entity_id
_entity_poly.type
_entity_poly.pdbx_seq_one_letter_code
_entity_poly.pdbx_strand_id
1 'polypeptide(L)'
;MFFLFDLLYLEGEDLHPRPLSERKERLSRLITNAAPCLHYSDHVVGHGPAFYEQACGMHVEGIVSKRIDAPYTPGNRGLWRKVKCLNRAEFVVVGWTEPEGRRPYVGALLLAYYDPDGRLIYAGRVGSGIDNTELERLWRRLQPLATDSMPLDVAPPRGSRFGSPLVLSRIHWVRPELVAEVKFLTWTADNLLRQVVYEGHRDDKPAKEVRREIPHTKSAGTK
;
A
#
# COMPACT_ATOMS: atom_id res chain seq x y z
N MET A 1 -17.45 -12.45 -14.23
CA MET A 1 -16.21 -13.23 -14.41
C MET A 1 -15.74 -13.70 -13.05
N PHE A 2 -15.50 -15.03 -12.89
CA PHE A 2 -15.07 -15.64 -11.62
C PHE A 2 -13.74 -16.35 -11.85
N PHE A 3 -12.76 -16.06 -10.99
CA PHE A 3 -11.46 -16.75 -11.00
C PHE A 3 -11.44 -17.82 -9.91
N LEU A 4 -11.41 -19.09 -10.32
CA LEU A 4 -11.38 -20.24 -9.46
C LEU A 4 -9.93 -20.63 -9.15
N PHE A 5 -9.54 -20.64 -7.92
CA PHE A 5 -8.15 -20.82 -7.48
C PHE A 5 -7.90 -22.04 -6.59
N ASP A 6 -8.95 -22.72 -6.13
CA ASP A 6 -8.89 -23.94 -5.31
C ASP A 6 -10.18 -24.76 -5.46
N LEU A 7 -10.13 -26.06 -5.15
CA LEU A 7 -11.25 -26.98 -5.17
C LEU A 7 -11.27 -27.75 -3.84
N LEU A 8 -12.30 -27.54 -3.05
CA LEU A 8 -12.38 -28.09 -1.69
C LEU A 8 -13.33 -29.28 -1.57
N TYR A 9 -14.25 -29.42 -2.51
CA TYR A 9 -15.24 -30.47 -2.54
C TYR A 9 -15.64 -30.83 -3.97
N LEU A 10 -15.74 -32.10 -4.30
CA LEU A 10 -16.17 -32.57 -5.63
C LEU A 10 -16.90 -33.91 -5.50
N GLU A 11 -18.10 -33.99 -6.06
CA GLU A 11 -18.88 -35.25 -6.17
C GLU A 11 -18.98 -36.04 -4.87
N GLY A 12 -19.12 -35.38 -3.73
CA GLY A 12 -19.22 -36.02 -2.41
C GLY A 12 -17.86 -36.27 -1.73
N GLU A 13 -16.73 -36.04 -2.43
CA GLU A 13 -15.39 -36.19 -1.85
C GLU A 13 -14.93 -34.88 -1.19
N ASP A 14 -14.49 -34.94 0.07
CA ASP A 14 -13.79 -33.84 0.75
C ASP A 14 -12.32 -33.79 0.32
N LEU A 15 -11.91 -32.72 -0.35
CA LEU A 15 -10.56 -32.51 -0.85
C LEU A 15 -9.66 -31.70 0.08
N HIS A 16 -10.16 -31.20 1.20
CA HIS A 16 -9.35 -30.42 2.17
C HIS A 16 -8.04 -31.14 2.57
N PRO A 17 -8.03 -32.47 2.82
CA PRO A 17 -6.80 -33.17 3.19
C PRO A 17 -5.80 -33.33 2.06
N ARG A 18 -6.22 -33.15 0.81
CA ARG A 18 -5.38 -33.35 -0.36
C ARG A 18 -4.37 -32.19 -0.53
N PRO A 19 -3.18 -32.45 -1.10
CA PRO A 19 -2.24 -31.41 -1.49
C PRO A 19 -2.88 -30.37 -2.42
N LEU A 20 -2.44 -29.11 -2.33
CA LEU A 20 -2.95 -28.05 -3.22
C LEU A 20 -2.70 -28.39 -4.70
N SER A 21 -1.59 -29.02 -5.04
CA SER A 21 -1.27 -29.49 -6.41
C SER A 21 -2.38 -30.36 -6.98
N GLU A 22 -2.83 -31.38 -6.22
CA GLU A 22 -3.90 -32.30 -6.64
C GLU A 22 -5.25 -31.56 -6.79
N ARG A 23 -5.58 -30.72 -5.82
CA ARG A 23 -6.83 -29.94 -5.86
C ARG A 23 -6.87 -29.01 -7.08
N LYS A 24 -5.75 -28.35 -7.40
CA LYS A 24 -5.64 -27.48 -8.57
C LYS A 24 -5.70 -28.25 -9.88
N GLU A 25 -5.09 -29.41 -9.96
CA GLU A 25 -5.16 -30.26 -11.14
C GLU A 25 -6.59 -30.72 -11.42
N ARG A 26 -7.32 -31.19 -10.38
CA ARG A 26 -8.75 -31.55 -10.51
C ARG A 26 -9.59 -30.35 -10.92
N LEU A 27 -9.35 -29.16 -10.35
CA LEU A 27 -10.02 -27.92 -10.72
C LEU A 27 -9.80 -27.57 -12.19
N SER A 28 -8.56 -27.61 -12.66
CA SER A 28 -8.22 -27.31 -14.06
C SER A 28 -8.97 -28.21 -15.02
N ARG A 29 -9.03 -29.52 -14.75
CA ARG A 29 -9.78 -30.49 -15.56
C ARG A 29 -11.29 -30.19 -15.56
N LEU A 30 -11.84 -29.87 -14.39
CA LEU A 30 -13.27 -29.59 -14.20
C LEU A 30 -13.75 -28.41 -15.04
N ILE A 31 -12.93 -27.35 -15.15
CA ILE A 31 -13.34 -26.12 -15.81
C ILE A 31 -12.86 -25.99 -17.26
N THR A 32 -12.20 -27.01 -17.83
CA THR A 32 -11.70 -26.99 -19.22
C THR A 32 -12.81 -26.66 -20.23
N ASN A 33 -14.02 -27.14 -20.00
CA ASN A 33 -15.21 -26.92 -20.85
C ASN A 33 -16.32 -26.17 -20.09
N ALA A 34 -15.99 -25.41 -19.08
CA ALA A 34 -16.97 -24.68 -18.26
C ALA A 34 -17.48 -23.41 -18.99
N ALA A 35 -18.51 -22.79 -18.39
CA ALA A 35 -19.07 -21.55 -18.89
C ALA A 35 -18.00 -20.44 -19.02
N PRO A 36 -18.08 -19.56 -20.06
CA PRO A 36 -17.07 -18.53 -20.32
C PRO A 36 -16.83 -17.52 -19.17
N CYS A 37 -17.72 -17.47 -18.19
CA CYS A 37 -17.56 -16.63 -17.01
C CYS A 37 -16.66 -17.24 -15.92
N LEU A 38 -16.30 -18.53 -16.03
CA LEU A 38 -15.45 -19.25 -15.08
C LEU A 38 -14.03 -19.36 -15.63
N HIS A 39 -13.06 -18.87 -14.89
CA HIS A 39 -11.66 -18.89 -15.28
C HIS A 39 -10.82 -19.62 -14.24
N TYR A 40 -9.90 -20.46 -14.71
CA TYR A 40 -8.87 -21.02 -13.84
C TYR A 40 -7.88 -19.93 -13.45
N SER A 41 -7.65 -19.79 -12.14
CA SER A 41 -6.57 -18.95 -11.65
C SER A 41 -5.25 -19.71 -11.76
N ASP A 42 -4.51 -19.47 -12.83
CA ASP A 42 -3.23 -20.10 -13.09
C ASP A 42 -2.19 -19.74 -12.01
N HIS A 43 -1.05 -20.43 -12.01
CA HIS A 43 -0.01 -20.28 -10.99
C HIS A 43 1.37 -20.65 -11.55
N VAL A 44 2.40 -20.11 -10.89
CA VAL A 44 3.80 -20.44 -11.17
C VAL A 44 4.35 -21.21 -9.98
N VAL A 45 4.98 -22.37 -10.24
CA VAL A 45 5.65 -23.18 -9.22
C VAL A 45 7.13 -22.82 -9.19
N GLY A 46 7.67 -22.55 -8.01
CA GLY A 46 9.02 -22.01 -7.87
C GLY A 46 9.09 -20.54 -8.32
N HIS A 47 10.28 -20.01 -8.54
CA HIS A 47 10.53 -18.67 -9.10
C HIS A 47 9.74 -17.53 -8.45
N GLY A 48 9.31 -17.69 -7.18
CA GLY A 48 8.47 -16.72 -6.46
C GLY A 48 8.97 -15.28 -6.51
N PRO A 49 10.28 -14.99 -6.27
CA PRO A 49 10.82 -13.62 -6.37
C PRO A 49 10.64 -12.99 -7.75
N ALA A 50 10.99 -13.69 -8.83
CA ALA A 50 10.86 -13.17 -10.19
C ALA A 50 9.37 -12.95 -10.59
N PHE A 51 8.49 -13.86 -10.19
CA PHE A 51 7.05 -13.70 -10.40
C PHE A 51 6.48 -12.50 -9.63
N TYR A 52 6.96 -12.27 -8.40
CA TYR A 52 6.59 -11.11 -7.59
C TYR A 52 7.01 -9.80 -8.26
N GLU A 53 8.24 -9.70 -8.75
CA GLU A 53 8.73 -8.51 -9.46
C GLU A 53 7.90 -8.22 -10.72
N GLN A 54 7.60 -9.26 -11.51
CA GLN A 54 6.76 -9.14 -12.70
C GLN A 54 5.34 -8.67 -12.33
N ALA A 55 4.73 -9.27 -11.31
CA ALA A 55 3.39 -8.89 -10.82
C ALA A 55 3.36 -7.43 -10.34
N CYS A 56 4.37 -7.00 -9.59
CA CYS A 56 4.47 -5.60 -9.14
C CYS A 56 4.66 -4.64 -10.32
N GLY A 57 5.43 -5.02 -11.35
CA GLY A 57 5.56 -4.25 -12.59
C GLY A 57 4.23 -4.10 -13.36
N MET A 58 3.28 -4.99 -13.14
CA MET A 58 1.91 -4.90 -13.67
C MET A 58 0.95 -4.08 -12.78
N HIS A 59 1.44 -3.44 -11.73
CA HIS A 59 0.68 -2.62 -10.77
C HIS A 59 -0.46 -3.35 -10.07
N VAL A 60 -0.37 -4.68 -9.88
CA VAL A 60 -1.32 -5.43 -9.06
C VAL A 60 -1.03 -5.26 -7.57
N GLU A 61 -2.04 -5.48 -6.71
CA GLU A 61 -1.90 -5.32 -5.25
C GLU A 61 -0.80 -6.21 -4.64
N GLY A 62 -0.53 -7.37 -5.27
CA GLY A 62 0.44 -8.35 -4.80
C GLY A 62 0.09 -9.76 -5.26
N ILE A 63 0.82 -10.71 -4.71
CA ILE A 63 0.64 -12.15 -4.99
C ILE A 63 0.26 -12.90 -3.72
N VAL A 64 -0.32 -14.07 -3.89
CA VAL A 64 -0.53 -15.04 -2.80
C VAL A 64 0.35 -16.26 -3.05
N SER A 65 1.41 -16.38 -2.26
CA SER A 65 2.26 -17.57 -2.25
C SER A 65 1.61 -18.66 -1.39
N LYS A 66 1.51 -19.87 -1.94
CA LYS A 66 0.86 -21.02 -1.29
C LYS A 66 1.78 -22.22 -1.30
N ARG A 67 1.82 -22.98 -0.22
CA ARG A 67 2.53 -24.25 -0.21
C ARG A 67 1.78 -25.27 -1.08
N ILE A 68 2.45 -25.75 -2.13
CA ILE A 68 1.85 -26.61 -3.16
C ILE A 68 1.56 -28.04 -2.63
N ASP A 69 2.34 -28.51 -1.68
CA ASP A 69 2.28 -29.81 -1.04
C ASP A 69 1.32 -29.86 0.18
N ALA A 70 0.74 -28.73 0.57
CA ALA A 70 -0.03 -28.63 1.80
C ALA A 70 -1.53 -28.87 1.60
N PRO A 71 -2.22 -29.48 2.60
CA PRO A 71 -3.67 -29.53 2.66
C PRO A 71 -4.27 -28.13 2.84
N TYR A 72 -5.57 -28.03 2.61
CA TYR A 72 -6.32 -26.83 2.97
C TYR A 72 -6.61 -26.86 4.48
N THR A 73 -6.07 -25.87 5.18
CA THR A 73 -6.26 -25.73 6.63
C THR A 73 -6.77 -24.32 6.93
N PRO A 74 -7.98 -24.17 7.51
CA PRO A 74 -8.48 -22.87 7.91
C PRO A 74 -7.58 -22.16 8.92
N GLY A 75 -7.59 -20.84 8.88
CA GLY A 75 -6.82 -19.99 9.76
C GLY A 75 -5.42 -19.63 9.22
N ASN A 76 -4.73 -18.76 9.94
CA ASN A 76 -3.40 -18.28 9.54
C ASN A 76 -2.30 -19.22 10.05
N ARG A 77 -2.01 -20.27 9.30
CA ARG A 77 -0.96 -21.26 9.61
C ARG A 77 0.32 -21.12 8.77
N GLY A 78 0.49 -20.00 8.09
CA GLY A 78 1.65 -19.73 7.24
C GLY A 78 1.70 -20.53 5.94
N LEU A 79 0.66 -21.34 5.64
CA LEU A 79 0.56 -22.13 4.39
C LEU A 79 0.25 -21.24 3.18
N TRP A 80 -0.42 -20.13 3.42
CA TRP A 80 -0.72 -19.08 2.45
C TRP A 80 -0.13 -17.75 2.93
N ARG A 81 0.64 -17.11 2.09
CA ARG A 81 1.29 -15.82 2.40
C ARG A 81 0.91 -14.79 1.35
N LYS A 82 0.23 -13.74 1.77
CA LYS A 82 0.00 -12.57 0.93
C LYS A 82 1.27 -11.71 0.93
N VAL A 83 1.86 -11.52 -0.25
CA VAL A 83 3.03 -10.66 -0.47
C VAL A 83 2.56 -9.46 -1.29
N LYS A 84 2.55 -8.28 -0.67
CA LYS A 84 2.02 -7.06 -1.28
C LYS A 84 3.10 -6.35 -2.10
N CYS A 85 2.72 -5.84 -3.26
CA CYS A 85 3.53 -4.90 -4.01
C CYS A 85 3.42 -3.52 -3.35
N LEU A 86 4.48 -3.05 -2.73
CA LEU A 86 4.53 -1.74 -2.10
C LEU A 86 5.20 -0.74 -3.04
N ASN A 87 4.52 0.34 -3.30
CA ASN A 87 5.11 1.50 -3.96
C ASN A 87 6.01 2.24 -2.97
N ARG A 88 7.03 2.90 -3.48
CA ARG A 88 7.94 3.75 -2.73
C ARG A 88 8.00 5.11 -3.41
N ALA A 89 7.78 6.16 -2.65
CA ALA A 89 7.87 7.52 -3.16
C ALA A 89 8.16 8.51 -2.02
N GLU A 90 8.51 9.72 -2.42
CA GLU A 90 8.85 10.82 -1.55
C GLU A 90 7.70 11.81 -1.45
N PHE A 91 7.54 12.39 -0.26
CA PHE A 91 6.49 13.37 0.02
C PHE A 91 7.04 14.49 0.89
N VAL A 92 6.49 15.67 0.69
CA VAL A 92 6.75 16.84 1.53
C VAL A 92 6.00 16.69 2.85
N VAL A 93 6.66 16.91 3.97
CA VAL A 93 6.01 16.97 5.28
C VAL A 93 5.45 18.38 5.46
N VAL A 94 4.15 18.48 5.69
CA VAL A 94 3.41 19.75 5.83
C VAL A 94 2.87 19.99 7.21
N GLY A 95 2.97 19.00 8.10
CA GLY A 95 2.51 19.08 9.47
C GLY A 95 2.60 17.74 10.17
N TRP A 96 2.18 17.72 11.42
CA TRP A 96 2.10 16.52 12.23
C TRP A 96 0.94 16.59 13.22
N THR A 97 0.47 15.42 13.67
CA THR A 97 -0.58 15.30 14.68
C THR A 97 0.02 15.02 16.05
N GLU A 98 -0.68 15.40 17.08
CA GLU A 98 -0.34 14.98 18.44
C GLU A 98 -0.34 13.46 18.56
N PRO A 99 0.56 12.90 19.38
CA PRO A 99 0.59 11.47 19.63
C PRO A 99 -0.65 11.01 20.42
N GLU A 100 -1.09 9.79 20.15
CA GLU A 100 -2.14 9.14 20.93
C GLU A 100 -1.53 8.07 21.85
N GLY A 101 -2.08 7.94 23.06
CA GLY A 101 -1.65 6.94 24.02
C GLY A 101 -0.25 7.20 24.61
N ARG A 102 0.62 6.18 24.54
CA ARG A 102 2.00 6.26 25.11
C ARG A 102 3.07 6.65 24.09
N ARG A 103 2.69 6.95 22.86
CA ARG A 103 3.63 7.35 21.80
C ARG A 103 4.20 8.73 22.14
N PRO A 104 5.52 8.96 22.10
CA PRO A 104 6.12 10.26 22.37
C PRO A 104 6.15 11.14 21.10
N TYR A 105 6.33 12.45 21.30
CA TYR A 105 6.66 13.47 20.31
C TYR A 105 5.65 13.68 19.18
N VAL A 106 5.59 12.78 18.22
CA VAL A 106 4.82 12.92 16.97
C VAL A 106 3.86 11.74 16.80
N GLY A 107 2.58 12.02 16.56
CA GLY A 107 1.58 11.00 16.27
C GLY A 107 1.72 10.46 14.84
N ALA A 108 1.51 11.32 13.86
CA ALA A 108 1.69 11.03 12.45
C ALA A 108 2.17 12.28 11.70
N LEU A 109 2.98 12.10 10.66
CA LEU A 109 3.34 13.16 9.72
C LEU A 109 2.25 13.31 8.66
N LEU A 110 1.93 14.55 8.28
CA LEU A 110 1.07 14.87 7.16
C LEU A 110 1.93 15.03 5.90
N LEU A 111 1.52 14.34 4.85
CA LEU A 111 2.26 14.21 3.60
C LEU A 111 1.58 14.98 2.48
N ALA A 112 2.36 15.63 1.63
CA ALA A 112 1.89 16.36 0.47
C ALA A 112 2.86 16.21 -0.72
N TYR A 113 2.43 16.62 -1.90
CA TYR A 113 3.23 16.70 -3.11
C TYR A 113 2.85 17.95 -3.91
N TYR A 114 3.73 18.44 -4.75
CA TYR A 114 3.40 19.53 -5.66
C TYR A 114 2.77 19.00 -6.94
N ASP A 115 1.65 19.57 -7.35
CA ASP A 115 1.03 19.28 -8.64
C ASP A 115 1.77 19.99 -9.79
N PRO A 116 1.42 19.76 -11.07
CA PRO A 116 2.04 20.44 -12.21
C PRO A 116 1.94 21.97 -12.16
N ASP A 117 0.90 22.51 -11.53
CA ASP A 117 0.68 23.95 -11.39
C ASP A 117 1.46 24.55 -10.19
N GLY A 118 2.21 23.74 -9.47
CA GLY A 118 3.00 24.15 -8.31
C GLY A 118 2.22 24.25 -7.00
N ARG A 119 0.97 23.77 -6.96
CA ARG A 119 0.14 23.77 -5.75
C ARG A 119 0.50 22.59 -4.87
N LEU A 120 0.48 22.79 -3.55
CA LEU A 120 0.80 21.76 -2.56
C LEU A 120 -0.47 20.99 -2.16
N ILE A 121 -0.55 19.72 -2.59
CA ILE A 121 -1.73 18.86 -2.47
C ILE A 121 -1.50 17.81 -1.38
N TYR A 122 -2.46 17.67 -0.47
CA TYR A 122 -2.42 16.67 0.58
C TYR A 122 -2.50 15.24 0.01
N ALA A 123 -1.61 14.36 0.49
CA ALA A 123 -1.51 12.97 0.05
C ALA A 123 -1.94 11.94 1.11
N GLY A 124 -2.03 12.35 2.37
CA GLY A 124 -2.32 11.45 3.47
C GLY A 124 -1.41 11.65 4.67
N ARG A 125 -1.39 10.67 5.57
CA ARG A 125 -0.55 10.71 6.76
C ARG A 125 0.19 9.40 6.98
N VAL A 126 1.36 9.47 7.67
CA VAL A 126 2.14 8.31 8.06
C VAL A 126 2.49 8.36 9.54
N GLY A 127 2.19 7.28 10.25
CA GLY A 127 2.54 7.12 11.66
C GLY A 127 3.27 5.80 11.95
N SER A 128 3.21 4.82 11.05
CA SER A 128 3.90 3.54 11.16
C SER A 128 5.30 3.59 10.55
N GLY A 129 6.20 2.72 11.03
CA GLY A 129 7.59 2.65 10.55
C GLY A 129 8.54 3.64 11.22
N ILE A 130 8.08 4.41 12.21
CA ILE A 130 8.90 5.39 12.93
C ILE A 130 9.17 4.87 14.34
N ASP A 131 10.40 4.55 14.65
CA ASP A 131 10.81 4.17 16.01
C ASP A 131 10.96 5.40 16.93
N ASN A 132 11.19 5.17 18.22
CA ASN A 132 11.25 6.25 19.22
C ASN A 132 12.42 7.21 18.97
N THR A 133 13.55 6.73 18.48
CA THR A 133 14.72 7.55 18.18
C THR A 133 14.44 8.47 17.00
N GLU A 134 13.80 7.93 15.97
CA GLU A 134 13.43 8.72 14.80
C GLU A 134 12.28 9.68 15.10
N LEU A 135 11.33 9.31 15.99
CA LEU A 135 10.30 10.24 16.46
C LEU A 135 10.88 11.48 17.13
N GLU A 136 11.90 11.31 17.99
CA GLU A 136 12.59 12.42 18.64
C GLU A 136 13.35 13.28 17.62
N ARG A 137 14.03 12.63 16.64
CA ARG A 137 14.76 13.33 15.58
C ARG A 137 13.81 14.17 14.72
N LEU A 138 12.70 13.60 14.30
CA LEU A 138 11.67 14.29 13.51
C LEU A 138 11.08 15.46 14.29
N TRP A 139 10.75 15.26 15.56
CA TRP A 139 10.22 16.33 16.41
C TRP A 139 11.17 17.52 16.48
N ARG A 140 12.48 17.28 16.74
CA ARG A 140 13.50 18.34 16.76
C ARG A 140 13.62 19.08 15.43
N ARG A 141 13.48 18.37 14.30
CA ARG A 141 13.53 18.97 12.96
C ARG A 141 12.27 19.77 12.63
N LEU A 142 11.13 19.36 13.13
CA LEU A 142 9.84 19.99 12.85
C LEU A 142 9.65 21.29 13.66
N GLN A 143 10.22 21.41 14.87
CA GLN A 143 10.07 22.60 15.70
C GLN A 143 10.47 23.92 15.02
N PRO A 144 11.66 24.03 14.40
CA PRO A 144 12.06 25.29 13.74
C PRO A 144 11.24 25.57 12.47
N LEU A 145 10.50 24.61 11.95
CA LEU A 145 9.65 24.75 10.77
C LEU A 145 8.21 25.12 11.12
N ALA A 146 7.85 25.19 12.39
CA ALA A 146 6.49 25.48 12.83
C ALA A 146 5.93 26.76 12.20
N THR A 147 4.66 26.71 11.81
CA THR A 147 3.91 27.85 11.26
C THR A 147 2.46 27.80 11.68
N ASP A 148 1.85 28.98 11.88
CA ASP A 148 0.42 29.09 12.24
C ASP A 148 -0.51 28.93 11.04
N SER A 149 0.01 29.06 9.83
CA SER A 149 -0.76 28.94 8.60
C SER A 149 -0.64 27.55 7.97
N MET A 150 -1.76 27.01 7.49
CA MET A 150 -1.78 25.79 6.71
C MET A 150 -1.06 26.02 5.37
N PRO A 151 0.01 25.23 5.05
CA PRO A 151 0.78 25.43 3.82
C PRO A 151 0.14 24.82 2.58
N LEU A 152 -0.97 24.09 2.73
CA LEU A 152 -1.67 23.43 1.64
C LEU A 152 -2.58 24.38 0.90
N ASP A 153 -2.63 24.30 -0.44
CA ASP A 153 -3.54 25.09 -1.27
C ASP A 153 -4.99 24.63 -1.16
N VAL A 154 -5.20 23.34 -0.85
CA VAL A 154 -6.52 22.76 -0.61
C VAL A 154 -6.53 22.05 0.74
N ALA A 155 -7.50 22.37 1.57
CA ALA A 155 -7.63 21.75 2.88
C ALA A 155 -7.81 20.22 2.78
N PRO A 156 -7.20 19.43 3.66
CA PRO A 156 -7.40 17.99 3.70
C PRO A 156 -8.87 17.64 3.89
N PRO A 157 -9.34 16.51 3.32
CA PRO A 157 -10.72 16.06 3.52
C PRO A 157 -10.96 15.75 5.00
N ARG A 158 -12.09 16.22 5.54
CA ARG A 158 -12.47 16.03 6.97
C ARG A 158 -12.79 14.59 7.31
N GLY A 159 -13.19 13.80 6.34
CA GLY A 159 -13.47 12.37 6.50
C GLY A 159 -12.64 11.57 5.49
N SER A 160 -12.15 10.41 5.91
CA SER A 160 -11.59 9.44 4.99
C SER A 160 -12.28 8.09 5.19
N ARG A 161 -12.41 7.31 4.13
CA ARG A 161 -12.88 5.91 4.19
C ARG A 161 -11.95 5.02 5.04
N PHE A 162 -10.72 5.46 5.26
CA PHE A 162 -9.68 4.68 5.92
C PHE A 162 -8.96 5.54 6.95
N GLY A 163 -9.06 5.14 8.21
CA GLY A 163 -8.41 5.80 9.35
C GLY A 163 -9.31 6.80 10.09
N SER A 164 -8.82 7.31 11.21
CA SER A 164 -9.53 8.29 12.04
C SER A 164 -9.67 9.61 11.29
N PRO A 165 -10.76 10.36 11.49
CA PRO A 165 -10.91 11.69 10.93
C PRO A 165 -9.74 12.61 11.30
N LEU A 166 -9.32 13.46 10.35
CA LEU A 166 -8.29 14.45 10.60
C LEU A 166 -8.93 15.69 11.25
N VAL A 167 -8.53 15.97 12.49
CA VAL A 167 -9.01 17.16 13.22
C VAL A 167 -8.04 18.30 12.95
N LEU A 168 -8.39 19.21 12.04
CA LEU A 168 -7.50 20.29 11.57
C LEU A 168 -6.99 21.20 12.70
N SER A 169 -7.79 21.43 13.75
CA SER A 169 -7.40 22.22 14.91
C SER A 169 -6.34 21.57 15.82
N ARG A 170 -6.02 20.28 15.59
CA ARG A 170 -5.00 19.54 16.32
C ARG A 170 -3.77 19.22 15.47
N ILE A 171 -3.62 19.91 14.35
CA ILE A 171 -2.46 19.76 13.48
C ILE A 171 -1.48 20.86 13.79
N HIS A 172 -0.25 20.47 13.99
CA HIS A 172 0.90 21.37 14.04
C HIS A 172 1.44 21.51 12.62
N TRP A 173 1.14 22.65 11.98
CA TRP A 173 1.61 22.92 10.63
C TRP A 173 3.08 23.28 10.60
N VAL A 174 3.76 22.93 9.53
CA VAL A 174 5.17 23.26 9.31
C VAL A 174 5.39 23.78 7.89
N ARG A 175 6.40 24.62 7.72
CA ARG A 175 6.86 25.04 6.38
C ARG A 175 7.26 23.80 5.59
N PRO A 176 6.91 23.74 4.28
CA PRO A 176 7.10 22.57 3.42
C PRO A 176 8.55 22.44 2.95
N GLU A 177 9.46 22.15 3.87
CA GLU A 177 10.91 22.05 3.62
C GLU A 177 11.45 20.63 3.81
N LEU A 178 10.81 19.81 4.67
CA LEU A 178 11.26 18.46 4.98
C LEU A 178 10.60 17.45 4.05
N VAL A 179 11.42 16.53 3.50
CA VAL A 179 10.96 15.44 2.63
C VAL A 179 11.08 14.10 3.35
N ALA A 180 10.03 13.31 3.29
CA ALA A 180 9.97 11.95 3.82
C ALA A 180 9.79 10.94 2.69
N GLU A 181 10.56 9.86 2.74
CA GLU A 181 10.36 8.70 1.91
C GLU A 181 9.41 7.73 2.61
N VAL A 182 8.43 7.22 1.88
CA VAL A 182 7.46 6.27 2.42
C VAL A 182 7.22 5.11 1.46
N LYS A 183 6.87 3.96 2.03
CA LYS A 183 6.22 2.87 1.31
C LYS A 183 4.72 2.95 1.48
N PHE A 184 3.98 2.63 0.44
CA PHE A 184 2.52 2.60 0.49
C PHE A 184 1.94 1.55 -0.47
N LEU A 185 0.75 1.08 -0.19
CA LEU A 185 0.12 0.04 -1.00
C LEU A 185 -0.41 0.61 -2.33
N THR A 186 -1.20 1.68 -2.27
CA THR A 186 -1.85 2.27 -3.44
C THR A 186 -2.40 3.66 -3.11
N TRP A 187 -2.81 4.38 -4.14
CA TRP A 187 -3.65 5.56 -4.03
C TRP A 187 -5.13 5.14 -3.97
N THR A 188 -5.90 5.78 -3.09
CA THR A 188 -7.36 5.61 -3.06
C THR A 188 -8.04 6.42 -4.16
N ALA A 189 -9.34 6.18 -4.39
CA ALA A 189 -10.15 6.99 -5.29
C ALA A 189 -10.21 8.48 -4.87
N ASP A 190 -10.05 8.75 -3.56
CA ASP A 190 -10.00 10.10 -2.99
C ASP A 190 -8.59 10.72 -3.08
N ASN A 191 -7.69 10.15 -3.88
CA ASN A 191 -6.29 10.57 -4.03
C ASN A 191 -5.48 10.61 -2.72
N LEU A 192 -5.75 9.69 -1.81
CA LEU A 192 -5.00 9.53 -0.57
C LEU A 192 -4.17 8.24 -0.58
N LEU A 193 -3.03 8.27 0.07
CA LEU A 193 -2.17 7.11 0.27
C LEU A 193 -2.82 6.10 1.23
N ARG A 194 -2.72 4.80 0.90
CA ARG A 194 -3.22 3.71 1.73
C ARG A 194 -2.09 2.84 2.25
N GLN A 195 -2.15 2.46 3.54
CA GLN A 195 -1.17 1.61 4.24
C GLN A 195 0.26 2.16 4.11
N VAL A 196 0.42 3.38 4.58
CA VAL A 196 1.68 4.13 4.48
C VAL A 196 2.62 3.73 5.62
N VAL A 197 3.89 3.50 5.28
CA VAL A 197 4.97 3.19 6.23
C VAL A 197 6.12 4.15 5.94
N TYR A 198 6.61 4.81 6.97
CA TYR A 198 7.77 5.69 6.89
C TYR A 198 9.06 4.88 6.70
N GLU A 199 9.92 5.31 5.79
CA GLU A 199 11.22 4.66 5.50
C GLU A 199 12.39 5.54 5.93
N GLY A 200 12.24 6.86 5.92
CA GLY A 200 13.28 7.79 6.28
C GLY A 200 12.97 9.21 5.81
N HIS A 201 13.77 10.16 6.26
CA HIS A 201 13.78 11.50 5.69
C HIS A 201 14.83 11.60 4.57
N ARG A 202 14.65 12.56 3.68
CA ARG A 202 15.53 12.78 2.53
C ARG A 202 16.05 14.23 2.58
N ASP A 203 17.33 14.37 2.93
CA ASP A 203 18.01 15.68 2.95
C ASP A 203 18.56 16.09 1.57
N ASP A 204 18.67 15.13 0.67
CA ASP A 204 19.24 15.29 -0.68
C ASP A 204 18.23 15.76 -1.72
N LYS A 205 16.92 15.79 -1.39
CA LYS A 205 15.87 16.18 -2.34
C LYS A 205 15.18 17.48 -1.93
N PRO A 206 15.18 18.48 -2.80
CA PRO A 206 14.44 19.72 -2.58
C PRO A 206 12.93 19.46 -2.52
N ALA A 207 12.25 19.96 -1.49
CA ALA A 207 10.81 19.74 -1.30
C ALA A 207 9.97 20.18 -2.52
N LYS A 208 10.37 21.26 -3.20
CA LYS A 208 9.70 21.80 -4.39
C LYS A 208 9.77 20.87 -5.63
N GLU A 209 10.63 19.87 -5.62
CA GLU A 209 10.75 18.88 -6.70
C GLU A 209 9.91 17.64 -6.47
N VAL A 210 9.29 17.49 -5.29
CA VAL A 210 8.45 16.35 -4.95
C VAL A 210 7.16 16.41 -5.74
N ARG A 211 6.98 15.45 -6.65
CA ARG A 211 5.81 15.31 -7.51
C ARG A 211 5.16 13.94 -7.30
N ARG A 212 3.86 13.87 -7.56
CA ARG A 212 3.18 12.57 -7.65
C ARG A 212 3.63 11.87 -8.93
N GLU A 213 4.24 10.70 -8.79
CA GLU A 213 4.47 9.82 -9.92
C GLU A 213 3.13 9.23 -10.36
N ILE A 214 2.69 9.61 -11.56
CA ILE A 214 1.53 8.98 -12.22
C ILE A 214 2.10 7.83 -13.02
N PRO A 215 1.70 6.57 -12.74
CA PRO A 215 2.11 5.45 -13.57
C PRO A 215 1.75 5.73 -15.02
N HIS A 216 2.72 5.79 -15.90
CA HIS A 216 2.47 5.88 -17.32
C HIS A 216 1.78 4.57 -17.75
N THR A 217 0.48 4.61 -17.98
CA THR A 217 -0.22 3.60 -18.75
C THR A 217 0.42 3.61 -20.13
N LYS A 218 1.29 2.62 -20.42
CA LYS A 218 1.68 2.35 -21.80
C LYS A 218 0.38 2.09 -22.54
N SER A 219 -0.01 3.03 -23.41
CA SER A 219 -1.11 2.82 -24.36
C SER A 219 -0.82 1.51 -25.07
N ALA A 220 -1.73 0.54 -24.93
CA ALA A 220 -1.72 -0.68 -25.72
C ALA A 220 -1.73 -0.21 -27.17
N GLY A 221 -0.57 -0.29 -27.84
CA GLY A 221 -0.44 -0.01 -29.25
C GLY A 221 -1.36 -0.97 -30.01
N THR A 222 -2.37 -0.40 -30.61
CA THR A 222 -3.21 -1.07 -31.61
C THR A 222 -2.30 -1.57 -32.72
N LYS A 223 -2.23 -2.88 -32.87
CA LYS A 223 -1.88 -3.56 -34.15
C LYS A 223 -2.91 -4.62 -34.42
#